data_d516e1a8675327c11fe6f8356d896001
#
_entry.id   d516e1a8675327c11fe6f8356d896001
#
_cell.length_a   1.000
_cell.length_b   1.000
_cell.length_c   1.000
_cell.angle_alpha   90.00
_cell.angle_beta   90.00
_cell.angle_gamma   90.00
#
_symmetry.space_group_name_H-M   'P 1'
#
loop_
_entity.id
_entity.type
_entity.pdbx_description
1 polymer ?
#
loop_
_entity_poly.entity_id
_entity_poly.type
_entity_poly.pdbx_seq_one_letter_code
_entity_poly.pdbx_strand_id
1 'polypeptide(L)'
;MPSTTPPVAIIMGSRSDWPTMKGAADALDALGVAYEAKVISAHRTPQRLFDFATGAQDAGFKVIIAGAGGAAHLPGMAASMTNLPVLGVPVQSKALSGLDSLLSIVQMPGGIPVATLAIGEAGAKNAGLLAAQILALSDAALAQRLAAFRAAQTDSVAESVED
;
A
#
# COMPACT_ATOMS: atom_id res chain seq x y z
N MET A 1 24.02 -7.63 10.56
CA MET A 1 23.51 -8.42 9.43
C MET A 1 22.43 -7.63 8.72
N PRO A 2 22.36 -7.60 7.41
CA PRO A 2 21.18 -6.98 6.77
C PRO A 2 19.93 -7.74 7.22
N SER A 3 18.86 -6.99 7.51
CA SER A 3 17.56 -7.59 7.84
C SER A 3 17.10 -8.49 6.68
N THR A 4 16.65 -9.70 6.99
CA THR A 4 16.03 -10.60 5.99
C THR A 4 14.58 -10.20 5.70
N THR A 5 14.02 -9.29 6.48
CA THR A 5 12.67 -8.78 6.30
C THR A 5 12.61 -7.82 5.11
N PRO A 6 11.66 -8.01 4.17
CA PRO A 6 11.50 -7.09 3.06
C PRO A 6 11.08 -5.69 3.53
N PRO A 7 11.44 -4.62 2.81
CA PRO A 7 11.17 -3.25 3.25
C PRO A 7 9.69 -2.87 3.23
N VAL A 8 8.85 -3.57 2.47
CA VAL A 8 7.42 -3.26 2.30
C VAL A 8 6.56 -4.40 2.84
N ALA A 9 5.58 -4.05 3.66
CA ALA A 9 4.49 -4.95 4.01
C ALA A 9 3.23 -4.57 3.25
N ILE A 10 2.52 -5.55 2.69
CA ILE A 10 1.18 -5.40 2.13
C ILE A 10 0.22 -6.16 3.04
N ILE A 11 -0.66 -5.44 3.73
CA ILE A 11 -1.64 -6.04 4.63
C ILE A 11 -3.06 -5.77 4.15
N MET A 12 -3.97 -6.72 4.39
CA MET A 12 -5.37 -6.62 3.97
C MET A 12 -6.28 -7.39 4.90
N GLY A 13 -7.53 -7.00 5.00
CA GLY A 13 -8.49 -7.58 5.95
C GLY A 13 -8.99 -8.98 5.58
N SER A 14 -8.87 -9.39 4.32
CA SER A 14 -9.36 -10.67 3.83
C SER A 14 -8.58 -11.10 2.57
N ARG A 15 -8.58 -12.40 2.31
CA ARG A 15 -8.09 -12.93 1.02
C ARG A 15 -8.87 -12.38 -0.18
N SER A 16 -10.13 -12.02 0.02
CA SER A 16 -10.96 -11.41 -1.03
C SER A 16 -10.45 -10.03 -1.49
N ASP A 17 -9.59 -9.38 -0.72
CA ASP A 17 -8.96 -8.11 -1.09
C ASP A 17 -7.72 -8.31 -1.98
N TRP A 18 -7.17 -9.52 -2.01
CA TRP A 18 -5.93 -9.80 -2.73
C TRP A 18 -5.99 -9.48 -4.22
N PRO A 19 -7.06 -9.80 -4.98
CA PRO A 19 -7.14 -9.41 -6.39
C PRO A 19 -6.89 -7.91 -6.63
N THR A 20 -7.39 -7.05 -5.74
CA THR A 20 -7.13 -5.60 -5.77
C THR A 20 -5.70 -5.29 -5.31
N MET A 21 -5.31 -5.83 -4.16
CA MET A 21 -4.02 -5.51 -3.53
C MET A 21 -2.82 -6.05 -4.29
N LYS A 22 -3.03 -7.08 -5.13
CA LYS A 22 -2.02 -7.60 -6.04
C LYS A 22 -1.44 -6.52 -6.96
N GLY A 23 -2.19 -5.48 -7.29
CA GLY A 23 -1.68 -4.33 -8.04
C GLY A 23 -0.48 -3.64 -7.38
N ALA A 24 -0.45 -3.59 -6.04
CA ALA A 24 0.71 -3.08 -5.31
C ALA A 24 1.92 -4.02 -5.43
N ALA A 25 1.68 -5.32 -5.29
CA ALA A 25 2.71 -6.34 -5.46
C ALA A 25 3.33 -6.30 -6.86
N ASP A 26 2.50 -6.27 -7.90
CA ASP A 26 2.95 -6.21 -9.29
C ASP A 26 3.79 -4.95 -9.58
N ALA A 27 3.41 -3.81 -9.00
CA ALA A 27 4.20 -2.57 -9.12
C ALA A 27 5.57 -2.68 -8.43
N LEU A 28 5.62 -3.30 -7.24
CA LEU A 28 6.87 -3.54 -6.50
C LEU A 28 7.76 -4.54 -7.24
N ASP A 29 7.18 -5.63 -7.76
CA ASP A 29 7.90 -6.62 -8.56
C ASP A 29 8.53 -5.98 -9.81
N ALA A 30 7.79 -5.15 -10.53
CA ALA A 30 8.29 -4.43 -11.70
C ALA A 30 9.47 -3.50 -11.39
N LEU A 31 9.57 -3.01 -10.15
CA LEU A 31 10.65 -2.15 -9.67
C LEU A 31 11.73 -2.92 -8.90
N GLY A 32 11.61 -4.25 -8.76
CA GLY A 32 12.57 -5.07 -8.02
C GLY A 32 12.61 -4.75 -6.52
N VAL A 33 11.47 -4.38 -5.94
CA VAL A 33 11.33 -4.10 -4.50
C VAL A 33 10.69 -5.29 -3.81
N ALA A 34 11.38 -5.85 -2.84
CA ALA A 34 10.86 -6.97 -2.05
C ALA A 34 9.72 -6.54 -1.12
N TYR A 35 8.75 -7.41 -0.95
CA TYR A 35 7.61 -7.20 -0.06
C TYR A 35 7.17 -8.50 0.61
N GLU A 36 6.37 -8.37 1.67
CA GLU A 36 5.64 -9.46 2.30
C GLU A 36 4.15 -9.13 2.32
N ALA A 37 3.29 -10.06 1.86
CA ALA A 37 1.84 -9.88 1.88
C ALA A 37 1.20 -10.75 2.97
N LYS A 38 0.34 -10.14 3.80
CA LYS A 38 -0.35 -10.80 4.92
C LYS A 38 -1.83 -10.43 4.99
N VAL A 39 -2.64 -11.39 5.43
CA VAL A 39 -4.02 -11.11 5.85
C VAL A 39 -4.02 -10.77 7.33
N ILE A 40 -4.44 -9.53 7.63
CA ILE A 40 -4.59 -9.00 8.99
C ILE A 40 -5.92 -8.25 9.03
N SER A 41 -6.91 -8.81 9.71
CA SER A 41 -8.21 -8.17 9.87
C SER A 41 -8.26 -7.35 11.15
N ALA A 42 -8.51 -6.05 11.03
CA ALA A 42 -8.63 -5.18 12.18
C ALA A 42 -9.73 -5.64 13.16
N HIS A 43 -10.85 -6.14 12.63
CA HIS A 43 -12.01 -6.53 13.42
C HIS A 43 -11.98 -7.99 13.87
N ARG A 44 -11.42 -8.91 13.05
CA ARG A 44 -11.47 -10.35 13.30
C ARG A 44 -10.16 -10.92 13.86
N THR A 45 -9.03 -10.21 13.68
CA THR A 45 -7.72 -10.57 14.23
C THR A 45 -7.04 -9.36 14.89
N PRO A 46 -7.69 -8.71 15.88
CA PRO A 46 -7.17 -7.48 16.47
C PRO A 46 -5.79 -7.65 17.13
N GLN A 47 -5.55 -8.78 17.80
CA GLN A 47 -4.24 -9.06 18.38
C GLN A 47 -3.15 -9.22 17.32
N ARG A 48 -3.45 -9.88 16.20
CA ARG A 48 -2.50 -10.00 15.08
C ARG A 48 -2.14 -8.62 14.51
N LEU A 49 -3.11 -7.71 14.42
CA LEU A 49 -2.86 -6.34 13.99
C LEU A 49 -1.95 -5.60 14.99
N PHE A 50 -2.25 -5.71 16.27
CA PHE A 50 -1.47 -5.09 17.33
C PHE A 50 -0.01 -5.55 17.29
N ASP A 51 0.21 -6.86 17.28
CA ASP A 51 1.56 -7.45 17.28
C ASP A 51 2.33 -7.05 16.01
N PHE A 52 1.67 -7.08 14.84
CA PHE A 52 2.27 -6.67 13.59
C PHE A 52 2.65 -5.18 13.60
N ALA A 53 1.71 -4.28 13.89
CA ALA A 53 1.93 -2.85 13.74
C ALA A 53 2.96 -2.31 14.75
N THR A 54 2.91 -2.77 16.00
CA THR A 54 3.88 -2.37 17.04
C THR A 54 5.26 -2.93 16.79
N GLY A 55 5.38 -4.12 16.19
CA GLY A 55 6.66 -4.77 15.90
C GLY A 55 7.23 -4.50 14.51
N ALA A 56 6.47 -3.88 13.61
CA ALA A 56 6.85 -3.77 12.19
C ALA A 56 8.18 -3.04 11.96
N GLN A 57 8.42 -1.95 12.68
CA GLN A 57 9.65 -1.17 12.54
C GLN A 57 10.88 -1.98 13.01
N ASP A 58 10.78 -2.63 14.15
CA ASP A 58 11.86 -3.46 14.71
C ASP A 58 12.13 -4.71 13.86
N ALA A 59 11.09 -5.24 13.21
CA ALA A 59 11.22 -6.33 12.25
C ALA A 59 11.99 -5.90 10.98
N GLY A 60 12.04 -4.62 10.64
CA GLY A 60 12.81 -4.10 9.51
C GLY A 60 11.96 -3.56 8.36
N PHE A 61 10.64 -3.57 8.46
CA PHE A 61 9.78 -2.89 7.49
C PHE A 61 10.03 -1.38 7.49
N LYS A 62 9.80 -0.76 6.34
CA LYS A 62 9.96 0.70 6.12
C LYS A 62 8.64 1.36 5.73
N VAL A 63 7.77 0.64 5.03
CA VAL A 63 6.48 1.13 4.54
C VAL A 63 5.44 0.02 4.69
N ILE A 64 4.24 0.40 5.11
CA ILE A 64 3.08 -0.49 5.18
C ILE A 64 2.05 -0.02 4.16
N ILE A 65 1.63 -0.91 3.26
CA ILE A 65 0.48 -0.72 2.37
C ILE A 65 -0.67 -1.51 2.97
N ALA A 66 -1.77 -0.83 3.29
CA ALA A 66 -2.92 -1.43 3.96
C ALA A 66 -4.19 -1.26 3.11
N GLY A 67 -4.77 -2.36 2.68
CA GLY A 67 -6.04 -2.38 1.93
C GLY A 67 -7.21 -2.86 2.78
N ALA A 68 -8.32 -2.17 2.65
CA ALA A 68 -9.54 -2.55 3.37
C ALA A 68 -10.79 -2.04 2.63
N GLY A 69 -11.90 -2.79 2.79
CA GLY A 69 -13.19 -2.45 2.19
C GLY A 69 -14.32 -2.31 3.21
N GLY A 70 -15.34 -1.56 2.85
CA GLY A 70 -16.47 -1.26 3.70
C GLY A 70 -16.09 -0.35 4.87
N ALA A 71 -16.30 -0.80 6.10
CA ALA A 71 -15.74 -0.18 7.30
C ALA A 71 -14.23 -0.40 7.34
N ALA A 72 -13.50 0.31 6.53
CA ALA A 72 -12.10 0.08 6.20
C ALA A 72 -11.16 0.67 7.27
N HIS A 73 -11.21 0.14 8.48
CA HIS A 73 -10.48 0.67 9.64
C HIS A 73 -9.01 0.24 9.69
N LEU A 74 -8.60 -0.79 8.94
CA LEU A 74 -7.26 -1.37 9.03
C LEU A 74 -6.13 -0.34 8.84
N PRO A 75 -6.14 0.52 7.80
CA PRO A 75 -5.05 1.48 7.59
C PRO A 75 -4.89 2.45 8.76
N GLY A 76 -5.99 3.04 9.24
CA GLY A 76 -5.96 4.00 10.35
C GLY A 76 -5.57 3.36 11.67
N MET A 77 -6.04 2.15 11.94
CA MET A 77 -5.65 1.39 13.12
C MET A 77 -4.17 1.00 13.09
N ALA A 78 -3.66 0.54 11.96
CA ALA A 78 -2.23 0.28 11.81
C ALA A 78 -1.40 1.56 12.03
N ALA A 79 -1.79 2.68 11.41
CA ALA A 79 -1.10 3.96 11.53
C ALA A 79 -1.05 4.47 12.98
N SER A 80 -2.07 4.17 13.79
CA SER A 80 -2.09 4.57 15.21
C SER A 80 -1.08 3.82 16.09
N MET A 81 -0.50 2.71 15.61
CA MET A 81 0.37 1.82 16.38
C MET A 81 1.80 1.73 15.84
N THR A 82 2.14 2.50 14.81
CA THR A 82 3.47 2.51 14.20
C THR A 82 3.88 3.90 13.76
N ASN A 83 5.18 4.17 13.74
CA ASN A 83 5.74 5.39 13.13
C ASN A 83 6.08 5.22 11.64
N LEU A 84 5.92 4.01 11.09
CA LEU A 84 6.14 3.78 9.67
C LEU A 84 5.08 4.46 8.82
N PRO A 85 5.41 4.93 7.61
CA PRO A 85 4.41 5.39 6.66
C PRO A 85 3.38 4.30 6.35
N VAL A 86 2.09 4.63 6.47
CA VAL A 86 0.99 3.76 6.11
C VAL A 86 0.27 4.33 4.89
N LEU A 87 0.21 3.54 3.82
CA LEU A 87 -0.44 3.87 2.56
C LEU A 87 -1.76 3.10 2.50
N GLY A 88 -2.87 3.83 2.54
CA GLY A 88 -4.22 3.26 2.57
C GLY A 88 -4.79 3.06 1.18
N VAL A 89 -5.29 1.86 0.90
CA VAL A 89 -5.97 1.53 -0.35
C VAL A 89 -7.43 1.20 -0.06
N PRO A 90 -8.37 2.04 -0.49
CA PRO A 90 -9.78 1.73 -0.41
C PRO A 90 -10.13 0.61 -1.39
N VAL A 91 -10.54 -0.55 -0.88
CA VAL A 91 -11.00 -1.66 -1.70
C VAL A 91 -12.46 -1.43 -2.07
N GLN A 92 -12.80 -1.65 -3.34
CA GLN A 92 -14.16 -1.45 -3.82
C GLN A 92 -15.13 -2.38 -3.08
N SER A 93 -16.22 -1.81 -2.56
CA SER A 93 -17.31 -2.54 -1.91
C SER A 93 -18.51 -2.71 -2.85
N LYS A 94 -19.35 -3.69 -2.55
CA LYS A 94 -20.60 -3.89 -3.32
C LYS A 94 -21.65 -2.83 -3.00
N ALA A 95 -21.74 -2.40 -1.74
CA ALA A 95 -22.79 -1.51 -1.28
C ALA A 95 -22.65 -0.09 -1.83
N LEU A 96 -21.47 0.52 -1.73
CA LEU A 96 -21.21 1.92 -2.10
C LEU A 96 -20.03 2.07 -3.08
N SER A 97 -19.70 1.01 -3.81
CA SER A 97 -18.65 1.02 -4.85
C SER A 97 -17.29 1.52 -4.38
N GLY A 98 -17.00 1.40 -3.09
CA GLY A 98 -15.74 1.82 -2.47
C GLY A 98 -15.76 3.21 -1.84
N LEU A 99 -16.83 3.99 -1.98
CA LEU A 99 -16.97 5.29 -1.30
C LEU A 99 -16.92 5.14 0.22
N ASP A 100 -17.60 4.12 0.76
CA ASP A 100 -17.55 3.75 2.18
C ASP A 100 -16.14 3.40 2.63
N SER A 101 -15.39 2.64 1.82
CA SER A 101 -13.99 2.32 2.08
C SER A 101 -13.13 3.59 2.10
N LEU A 102 -13.26 4.45 1.10
CA LEU A 102 -12.53 5.71 1.00
C LEU A 102 -12.80 6.61 2.21
N LEU A 103 -14.06 6.85 2.54
CA LEU A 103 -14.45 7.73 3.66
C LEU A 103 -14.02 7.16 5.02
N SER A 104 -13.95 5.83 5.15
CA SER A 104 -13.43 5.18 6.37
C SER A 104 -11.92 5.38 6.57
N ILE A 105 -11.16 5.65 5.50
CA ILE A 105 -9.69 5.75 5.53
C ILE A 105 -9.22 7.20 5.52
N VAL A 106 -9.83 8.07 4.69
CA VAL A 106 -9.24 9.36 4.31
C VAL A 106 -9.32 10.43 5.40
N GLN A 107 -10.37 10.42 6.25
CA GLN A 107 -10.61 11.47 7.24
C GLN A 107 -9.90 11.17 8.57
N MET A 108 -8.60 10.98 8.53
CA MET A 108 -7.79 10.74 9.72
C MET A 108 -7.67 12.01 10.58
N PRO A 109 -7.68 11.86 11.93
CA PRO A 109 -7.46 12.97 12.83
C PRO A 109 -6.05 13.56 12.69
N GLY A 110 -5.91 14.85 12.99
CA GLY A 110 -4.59 15.49 13.05
C GLY A 110 -3.66 14.74 14.01
N GLY A 111 -2.45 14.42 13.54
CA GLY A 111 -1.44 13.68 14.29
C GLY A 111 -1.23 12.21 13.85
N ILE A 112 -2.23 11.58 13.24
CA ILE A 112 -2.10 10.19 12.73
C ILE A 112 -2.42 10.16 11.22
N PRO A 113 -1.42 10.37 10.36
CA PRO A 113 -1.64 10.40 8.92
C PRO A 113 -1.76 9.00 8.32
N VAL A 114 -2.63 8.87 7.31
CA VAL A 114 -2.64 7.77 6.34
C VAL A 114 -2.62 8.36 4.94
N ALA A 115 -1.65 7.99 4.13
CA ALA A 115 -1.60 8.41 2.73
C ALA A 115 -2.61 7.58 1.92
N THR A 116 -3.78 8.15 1.68
CA THR A 116 -4.91 7.46 1.04
C THR A 116 -4.82 7.57 -0.48
N LEU A 117 -4.82 6.42 -1.16
CA LEU A 117 -4.75 6.31 -2.62
C LEU A 117 -6.16 6.17 -3.22
N ALA A 118 -6.22 6.01 -4.53
CA ALA A 118 -7.47 5.82 -5.24
C ALA A 118 -8.18 4.51 -4.86
N ILE A 119 -9.48 4.45 -5.11
CA ILE A 119 -10.28 3.24 -4.90
C ILE A 119 -9.86 2.15 -5.89
N GLY A 120 -9.67 0.93 -5.41
CA GLY A 120 -9.48 -0.25 -6.23
C GLY A 120 -8.05 -0.44 -6.75
N GLU A 121 -7.93 -1.10 -7.89
CA GLU A 121 -6.64 -1.55 -8.44
C GLU A 121 -5.67 -0.39 -8.76
N ALA A 122 -6.18 0.72 -9.27
CA ALA A 122 -5.36 1.90 -9.54
C ALA A 122 -4.72 2.44 -8.25
N GLY A 123 -5.49 2.46 -7.15
CA GLY A 123 -5.00 2.84 -5.83
C GLY A 123 -3.94 1.88 -5.30
N ALA A 124 -4.15 0.58 -5.46
CA ALA A 124 -3.20 -0.45 -5.06
C ALA A 124 -1.87 -0.30 -5.84
N LYS A 125 -1.94 -0.16 -7.17
CA LYS A 125 -0.76 0.09 -8.01
C LYS A 125 -0.01 1.34 -7.57
N ASN A 126 -0.73 2.44 -7.35
CA ASN A 126 -0.13 3.70 -6.90
C ASN A 126 0.46 3.60 -5.49
N ALA A 127 -0.11 2.78 -4.60
CA ALA A 127 0.47 2.51 -3.30
C ALA A 127 1.84 1.80 -3.43
N GLY A 128 1.95 0.81 -4.30
CA GLY A 128 3.22 0.15 -4.61
C GLY A 128 4.26 1.13 -5.16
N LEU A 129 3.86 1.98 -6.10
CA LEU A 129 4.74 3.02 -6.66
C LEU A 129 5.16 4.04 -5.61
N LEU A 130 4.24 4.51 -4.76
CA LEU A 130 4.56 5.47 -3.69
C LEU A 130 5.48 4.87 -2.63
N ALA A 131 5.27 3.60 -2.26
CA ALA A 131 6.20 2.89 -1.38
C ALA A 131 7.62 2.84 -1.97
N ALA A 132 7.72 2.50 -3.25
CA ALA A 132 9.01 2.53 -3.96
C ALA A 132 9.62 3.94 -4.02
N GLN A 133 8.81 4.99 -4.22
CA GLN A 133 9.28 6.38 -4.20
C GLN A 133 9.85 6.77 -2.82
N ILE A 134 9.19 6.37 -1.74
CA ILE A 134 9.68 6.61 -0.37
C ILE A 134 11.04 5.94 -0.17
N LEU A 135 11.18 4.67 -0.56
CA LEU A 135 12.44 3.94 -0.45
C LEU A 135 13.54 4.53 -1.34
N ALA A 136 13.19 5.02 -2.52
CA ALA A 136 14.12 5.62 -3.48
C ALA A 136 14.77 6.93 -2.99
N LEU A 137 14.23 7.57 -1.96
CA LEU A 137 14.86 8.74 -1.32
C LEU A 137 16.26 8.42 -0.76
N SER A 138 16.50 7.16 -0.42
CA SER A 138 17.79 6.65 0.09
C SER A 138 18.38 5.51 -0.74
N ASP A 139 17.83 5.21 -1.92
CA ASP A 139 18.29 4.17 -2.83
C ASP A 139 18.37 4.71 -4.26
N ALA A 140 19.58 5.13 -4.68
CA ALA A 140 19.82 5.70 -5.99
C ALA A 140 19.53 4.73 -7.14
N ALA A 141 19.77 3.42 -6.95
CA ALA A 141 19.49 2.42 -7.96
C ALA A 141 17.98 2.24 -8.17
N LEU A 142 17.20 2.26 -7.09
CA LEU A 142 15.74 2.24 -7.17
C LEU A 142 15.20 3.54 -7.81
N ALA A 143 15.79 4.68 -7.49
CA ALA A 143 15.43 5.96 -8.11
C ALA A 143 15.61 5.92 -9.64
N GLN A 144 16.67 5.30 -10.14
CA GLN A 144 16.90 5.10 -11.58
C GLN A 144 15.84 4.18 -12.20
N ARG A 145 15.48 3.07 -11.53
CA ARG A 145 14.41 2.16 -12.00
C ARG A 145 13.05 2.86 -12.06
N LEU A 146 12.73 3.71 -11.08
CA LEU A 146 11.51 4.53 -11.09
C LEU A 146 11.51 5.54 -12.25
N ALA A 147 12.63 6.20 -12.53
CA ALA A 147 12.75 7.12 -13.65
C ALA A 147 12.53 6.39 -14.99
N ALA A 148 13.14 5.21 -15.15
CA ALA A 148 12.94 4.37 -16.34
C ALA A 148 11.49 3.89 -16.48
N PHE A 149 10.86 3.50 -15.37
CA PHE A 149 9.44 3.11 -15.37
C PHE A 149 8.55 4.27 -15.85
N ARG A 150 8.77 5.50 -15.37
CA ARG A 150 8.01 6.68 -15.79
C ARG A 150 8.25 7.05 -17.25
N ALA A 151 9.49 6.95 -17.72
CA ALA A 151 9.81 7.20 -19.11
C ALA A 151 9.09 6.20 -20.03
N ALA A 152 9.14 4.90 -19.72
CA ALA A 152 8.43 3.88 -20.47
C ALA A 152 6.91 4.09 -20.49
N GLN A 153 6.34 4.54 -19.37
CA GLN A 153 4.92 4.89 -19.30
C GLN A 153 4.60 6.09 -20.24
N THR A 154 5.42 7.12 -20.24
CA THR A 154 5.26 8.27 -21.12
C THR A 154 5.31 7.84 -22.60
N ASP A 155 6.30 7.03 -22.95
CA ASP A 155 6.48 6.55 -24.31
C ASP A 155 5.34 5.62 -24.78
N SER A 156 4.63 4.98 -23.86
CA SER A 156 3.49 4.10 -24.16
C SER A 156 2.19 4.84 -24.46
N VAL A 157 2.11 6.13 -24.16
CA VAL A 157 0.91 6.94 -24.41
C VAL A 157 0.91 7.39 -25.88
N ALA A 158 -0.06 6.90 -26.64
CA ALA A 158 -0.21 7.30 -28.04
C ALA A 158 -0.59 8.79 -28.14
N GLU A 159 0.03 9.48 -29.08
CA GLU A 159 -0.33 10.88 -29.40
C GLU A 159 -1.55 10.94 -30.32
N SER A 160 -1.69 9.94 -31.22
CA SER A 160 -2.84 9.84 -32.11
C SER A 160 -4.07 9.28 -31.39
N VAL A 161 -5.24 9.77 -31.74
CA VAL A 161 -6.55 9.25 -31.30
C VAL A 161 -7.07 8.12 -32.16
N GLU A 162 -6.43 7.87 -33.30
CA GLU A 162 -6.75 6.82 -34.27
C GLU A 162 -5.52 5.91 -34.44
N ASP A 163 -5.77 4.60 -34.70
CA ASP A 163 -4.72 3.61 -34.97
C ASP A 163 -4.09 3.81 -36.38
#